data_6e4919551b0da4d3d9a73d1f96643203
#
_entry.id   6e4919551b0da4d3d9a73d1f96643203
#
_cell.length_a   1.000
_cell.length_b   1.000
_cell.length_c   1.000
_cell.angle_alpha   90.00
_cell.angle_beta   90.00
_cell.angle_gamma   90.00
#
_symmetry.space_group_name_H-M   'P 1'
#
loop_
_entity.id
_entity.type
_entity.pdbx_description
1 polymer ?
#
loop_
_entity_poly.entity_id
_entity_poly.type
_entity_poly.pdbx_seq_one_letter_code
_entity_poly.pdbx_strand_id
1 'polypeptide(L)'
;GAGGNVITFIMEYENYTFKEALKYLADRAGIELAEQEESEEARKEADLRTRLLEVNKVAAKYFYYQLKSERGARAYQYFKDRGLSDETIVRFGLGFSNPFQDDLYRYLKGRGYTDELLKESGLFHIEERRGMQDKFWNRVMFPIMDVNNRVIGFGGRVMGDAKPKYLNSPETKVFDKSRNLYGLNIARTSRKPYLIICEGYMDVIAMHQAGFNNAVASLGTALTSGHASLMSRYTKEVLLTYDSDEAGQKAALRGIPILKAAGIRPRVVNLTPYKDPDEFIKAEGRETFEKRLEEAENAFLFEIRVLEKQYDLSDPESKTAFFREIARKLLEFPEELERNNYIESLSGIYQIKFEDLRKMVNNMALSAVSSQPRTPRIRETGGKKDSR
;
A
#
# COMPACT_ATOMS: atom_id res chain seq x y z
N GLY A 1 -7.55 -18.42 -15.95
CA GLY A 1 -6.72 -17.78 -16.94
C GLY A 1 -7.29 -16.40 -17.26
N ALA A 2 -6.48 -15.35 -17.19
CA ALA A 2 -6.88 -14.03 -17.62
C ALA A 2 -7.17 -14.07 -19.12
N GLY A 3 -8.44 -14.02 -19.51
CA GLY A 3 -8.87 -13.88 -20.89
C GLY A 3 -9.05 -12.39 -21.17
N GLY A 4 -8.33 -11.88 -22.15
CA GLY A 4 -8.42 -10.48 -22.56
C GLY A 4 -7.77 -10.28 -23.93
N ASN A 5 -8.08 -9.16 -24.57
CA ASN A 5 -7.42 -8.75 -25.81
C ASN A 5 -6.10 -8.01 -25.48
N VAL A 6 -5.31 -7.67 -26.51
CA VAL A 6 -4.05 -6.94 -26.38
C VAL A 6 -4.21 -5.60 -25.62
N ILE A 7 -5.34 -4.92 -25.79
CA ILE A 7 -5.63 -3.66 -25.10
C ILE A 7 -5.75 -3.92 -23.60
N THR A 8 -6.53 -4.94 -23.20
CA THR A 8 -6.68 -5.33 -21.79
C THR A 8 -5.33 -5.71 -21.18
N PHE A 9 -4.49 -6.43 -21.93
CA PHE A 9 -3.15 -6.77 -21.49
C PHE A 9 -2.29 -5.52 -21.22
N ILE A 10 -2.27 -4.55 -22.14
CA ILE A 10 -1.50 -3.31 -21.97
C ILE A 10 -2.08 -2.45 -20.85
N MET A 11 -3.41 -2.39 -20.71
CA MET A 11 -4.05 -1.70 -19.57
C MET A 11 -3.59 -2.28 -18.23
N GLU A 12 -3.55 -3.60 -18.12
CA GLU A 12 -3.16 -4.30 -16.89
C GLU A 12 -1.64 -4.25 -16.66
N TYR A 13 -0.86 -4.44 -17.72
CA TYR A 13 0.60 -4.52 -17.62
C TYR A 13 1.26 -3.16 -17.34
N GLU A 14 0.82 -2.10 -18.06
CA GLU A 14 1.39 -0.74 -17.96
C GLU A 14 0.60 0.18 -17.02
N ASN A 15 -0.51 -0.31 -16.45
CA ASN A 15 -1.44 0.48 -15.66
C ASN A 15 -2.02 1.67 -16.46
N TYR A 16 -2.29 1.44 -17.71
CA TYR A 16 -2.89 2.43 -18.61
C TYR A 16 -4.43 2.39 -18.52
N THR A 17 -5.06 3.55 -18.73
CA THR A 17 -6.47 3.61 -19.08
C THR A 17 -6.68 2.98 -20.47
N PHE A 18 -7.92 2.65 -20.79
CA PHE A 18 -8.25 2.13 -22.14
C PHE A 18 -7.73 3.04 -23.27
N LYS A 19 -7.87 4.37 -23.13
CA LYS A 19 -7.38 5.34 -24.11
C LYS A 19 -5.85 5.36 -24.20
N GLU A 20 -5.15 5.32 -23.08
CA GLU A 20 -3.68 5.28 -23.05
C GLU A 20 -3.17 3.98 -23.68
N ALA A 21 -3.77 2.84 -23.37
CA ALA A 21 -3.42 1.57 -23.96
C ALA A 21 -3.71 1.53 -25.47
N LEU A 22 -4.85 2.06 -25.89
CA LEU A 22 -5.22 2.14 -27.29
C LEU A 22 -4.26 3.06 -28.08
N LYS A 23 -3.93 4.22 -27.54
CA LYS A 23 -2.96 5.15 -28.14
C LYS A 23 -1.57 4.52 -28.24
N TYR A 24 -1.09 3.90 -27.16
CA TYR A 24 0.20 3.19 -27.16
C TYR A 24 0.28 2.12 -28.25
N LEU A 25 -0.78 1.30 -28.40
CA LEU A 25 -0.84 0.25 -29.41
C LEU A 25 -0.95 0.84 -30.83
N ALA A 26 -1.72 1.91 -31.00
CA ALA A 26 -1.87 2.59 -32.29
C ALA A 26 -0.54 3.23 -32.75
N ASP A 27 0.13 3.95 -31.87
CA ASP A 27 1.45 4.55 -32.14
C ASP A 27 2.47 3.46 -32.54
N ARG A 28 2.43 2.31 -31.85
CA ARG A 28 3.32 1.18 -32.15
C ARG A 28 2.98 0.46 -33.47
N ALA A 29 1.71 0.45 -33.85
CA ALA A 29 1.22 -0.15 -35.09
C ALA A 29 1.24 0.81 -36.30
N GLY A 30 1.60 2.08 -36.08
CA GLY A 30 1.53 3.12 -37.11
C GLY A 30 0.11 3.44 -37.56
N ILE A 31 -0.88 3.22 -36.69
CA ILE A 31 -2.30 3.47 -36.96
C ILE A 31 -2.69 4.83 -36.39
N GLU A 32 -3.14 5.74 -37.22
CA GLU A 32 -3.80 6.96 -36.77
C GLU A 32 -5.17 6.63 -36.18
N LEU A 33 -5.37 6.86 -34.88
CA LEU A 33 -6.68 6.74 -34.28
C LEU A 33 -7.55 7.92 -34.76
N ALA A 34 -8.72 7.63 -35.30
CA ALA A 34 -9.72 8.65 -35.55
C ALA A 34 -10.02 9.38 -34.22
N GLU A 35 -9.85 10.70 -34.20
CA GLU A 35 -10.23 11.53 -33.05
C GLU A 35 -11.73 11.35 -32.80
N GLN A 36 -12.08 10.53 -31.79
CA GLN A 36 -13.43 10.63 -31.27
C GLN A 36 -13.57 12.05 -30.70
N GLU A 37 -14.64 12.73 -31.05
CA GLU A 37 -14.99 14.03 -30.47
C GLU A 37 -15.02 13.88 -28.93
N GLU A 38 -13.89 14.18 -28.28
CA GLU A 38 -13.86 14.29 -26.83
C GLU A 38 -14.75 15.48 -26.45
N SER A 39 -15.60 15.26 -25.47
CA SER A 39 -16.36 16.38 -24.92
C SER A 39 -15.39 17.48 -24.48
N GLU A 40 -15.76 18.73 -24.64
CA GLU A 40 -14.93 19.87 -24.26
C GLU A 40 -14.47 19.78 -22.77
N GLU A 41 -15.30 19.19 -21.94
CA GLU A 41 -15.00 18.91 -20.53
C GLU A 41 -13.88 17.87 -20.37
N ALA A 42 -13.89 16.79 -21.14
CA ALA A 42 -12.86 15.77 -21.10
C ALA A 42 -11.50 16.32 -21.58
N ARG A 43 -11.48 17.18 -22.58
CA ARG A 43 -10.27 17.89 -23.05
C ARG A 43 -9.73 18.84 -21.97
N LYS A 44 -10.58 19.60 -21.32
CA LYS A 44 -10.19 20.50 -20.22
C LYS A 44 -9.61 19.71 -19.03
N GLU A 45 -10.21 18.57 -18.69
CA GLU A 45 -9.71 17.71 -17.62
C GLU A 45 -8.34 17.09 -17.96
N ALA A 46 -8.16 16.60 -19.17
CA ALA A 46 -6.87 16.06 -19.66
C ALA A 46 -5.78 17.12 -19.68
N ASP A 47 -6.09 18.35 -20.13
CA ASP A 47 -5.16 19.49 -20.08
C ASP A 47 -4.79 19.84 -18.65
N LEU A 48 -5.76 19.95 -17.74
CA LEU A 48 -5.51 20.21 -16.33
C LEU A 48 -4.59 19.15 -15.71
N ARG A 49 -4.82 17.86 -15.95
CA ARG A 49 -3.95 16.77 -15.48
C ARG A 49 -2.52 16.93 -15.99
N THR A 50 -2.35 17.24 -17.26
CA THR A 50 -1.04 17.45 -17.87
C THR A 50 -0.30 18.61 -17.22
N ARG A 51 -0.97 19.73 -17.02
CA ARG A 51 -0.41 20.94 -16.38
C ARG A 51 -0.07 20.70 -14.90
N LEU A 52 -0.90 19.93 -14.17
CA LEU A 52 -0.62 19.55 -12.78
C LEU A 52 0.63 18.69 -12.67
N LEU A 53 0.81 17.72 -13.57
CA LEU A 53 2.03 16.91 -13.63
C LEU A 53 3.27 17.76 -13.93
N GLU A 54 3.14 18.75 -14.80
CA GLU A 54 4.22 19.71 -15.09
C GLU A 54 4.57 20.54 -13.85
N VAL A 55 3.59 21.11 -13.16
CA VAL A 55 3.79 21.84 -11.89
C VAL A 55 4.51 20.98 -10.87
N ASN A 56 4.05 19.73 -10.66
CA ASN A 56 4.68 18.80 -9.73
C ASN A 56 6.14 18.48 -10.12
N LYS A 57 6.41 18.28 -11.40
CA LYS A 57 7.77 18.06 -11.91
C LYS A 57 8.68 19.25 -11.65
N VAL A 58 8.18 20.45 -11.84
CA VAL A 58 8.95 21.69 -11.59
C VAL A 58 9.18 21.89 -10.08
N ALA A 59 8.15 21.63 -9.26
CA ALA A 59 8.26 21.68 -7.80
C ALA A 59 9.27 20.65 -7.26
N ALA A 60 9.28 19.41 -7.79
CA ALA A 60 10.24 18.39 -7.39
C ALA A 60 11.69 18.83 -7.70
N LYS A 61 11.93 19.41 -8.88
CA LYS A 61 13.23 19.99 -9.23
C LYS A 61 13.61 21.13 -8.28
N TYR A 62 12.67 22.01 -7.98
CA TYR A 62 12.90 23.10 -7.03
C TYR A 62 13.33 22.56 -5.66
N PHE A 63 12.61 21.61 -5.07
CA PHE A 63 12.96 21.01 -3.79
C PHE A 63 14.33 20.30 -3.81
N TYR A 64 14.64 19.62 -4.91
CA TYR A 64 15.94 18.97 -5.06
C TYR A 64 17.09 20.00 -5.09
N TYR A 65 16.94 21.10 -5.83
CA TYR A 65 17.95 22.16 -5.85
C TYR A 65 18.07 22.87 -4.50
N GLN A 66 16.96 23.06 -3.79
CA GLN A 66 17.01 23.61 -2.43
C GLN A 66 17.81 22.70 -1.48
N LEU A 67 17.66 21.38 -1.59
CA LEU A 67 18.47 20.44 -0.80
C LEU A 67 19.97 20.57 -1.07
N LYS A 68 20.37 20.85 -2.32
CA LYS A 68 21.76 21.00 -2.72
C LYS A 68 22.33 22.41 -2.47
N SER A 69 21.50 23.37 -2.09
CA SER A 69 21.94 24.73 -1.75
C SER A 69 22.50 24.82 -0.34
N GLU A 70 23.18 25.92 -0.03
CA GLU A 70 23.64 26.21 1.36
C GLU A 70 22.49 26.17 2.37
N ARG A 71 21.31 26.64 2.00
CA ARG A 71 20.11 26.61 2.86
C ARG A 71 19.65 25.19 3.16
N GLY A 72 19.92 24.24 2.28
CA GLY A 72 19.58 22.83 2.42
C GLY A 72 20.59 22.01 3.21
N ALA A 73 21.73 22.56 3.62
CA ALA A 73 22.81 21.81 4.26
C ALA A 73 22.34 20.96 5.48
N ARG A 74 21.49 21.54 6.32
CA ARG A 74 20.91 20.82 7.49
C ARG A 74 20.01 19.67 7.05
N ALA A 75 19.21 19.85 6.01
CA ALA A 75 18.31 18.82 5.47
C ALA A 75 19.13 17.72 4.76
N TYR A 76 20.19 18.10 4.05
CA TYR A 76 21.11 17.14 3.46
C TYR A 76 21.80 16.30 4.54
N GLN A 77 22.31 16.94 5.61
CA GLN A 77 22.92 16.24 6.73
C GLN A 77 21.94 15.30 7.42
N TYR A 78 20.67 15.67 7.55
CA TYR A 78 19.62 14.77 8.06
C TYR A 78 19.57 13.45 7.27
N PHE A 79 19.63 13.49 5.94
CA PHE A 79 19.65 12.27 5.14
C PHE A 79 20.96 11.49 5.31
N LYS A 80 22.09 12.17 5.45
CA LYS A 80 23.38 11.52 5.72
C LYS A 80 23.40 10.85 7.10
N ASP A 81 22.86 11.49 8.12
CA ASP A 81 22.74 10.94 9.49
C ASP A 81 21.82 9.70 9.52
N ARG A 82 20.84 9.64 8.59
CA ARG A 82 20.02 8.45 8.35
C ARG A 82 20.74 7.36 7.55
N GLY A 83 21.97 7.59 7.13
CA GLY A 83 22.79 6.63 6.40
C GLY A 83 22.52 6.58 4.90
N LEU A 84 21.79 7.56 4.31
CA LEU A 84 21.51 7.56 2.88
C LEU A 84 22.72 7.98 2.06
N SER A 85 23.00 7.25 1.00
CA SER A 85 24.02 7.60 0.00
C SER A 85 23.51 8.71 -0.91
N ASP A 86 24.44 9.41 -1.57
CA ASP A 86 24.09 10.44 -2.55
C ASP A 86 23.35 9.87 -3.74
N GLU A 87 23.71 8.66 -4.15
CA GLU A 87 23.02 7.92 -5.20
C GLU A 87 21.55 7.67 -4.84
N THR A 88 21.29 7.27 -3.61
CA THR A 88 19.92 7.05 -3.10
C THR A 88 19.12 8.35 -3.05
N ILE A 89 19.74 9.44 -2.57
CA ILE A 89 19.12 10.78 -2.55
C ILE A 89 18.70 11.21 -3.96
N VAL A 90 19.58 11.02 -4.96
CA VAL A 90 19.29 11.33 -6.37
C VAL A 90 18.21 10.41 -6.92
N ARG A 91 18.34 9.11 -6.69
CA ARG A 91 17.42 8.09 -7.23
C ARG A 91 15.97 8.32 -6.80
N PHE A 92 15.76 8.73 -5.55
CA PHE A 92 14.43 9.05 -5.04
C PHE A 92 14.02 10.52 -5.22
N GLY A 93 14.92 11.35 -5.78
CA GLY A 93 14.67 12.76 -6.02
C GLY A 93 14.40 13.53 -4.72
N LEU A 94 15.04 13.14 -3.62
CA LEU A 94 14.79 13.73 -2.30
C LEU A 94 15.12 15.22 -2.32
N GLY A 95 14.34 16.00 -1.59
CA GLY A 95 14.41 17.45 -1.62
C GLY A 95 14.28 18.12 -0.26
N PHE A 96 14.28 19.43 -0.29
CA PHE A 96 14.05 20.28 0.87
C PHE A 96 13.14 21.44 0.54
N SER A 97 12.22 21.74 1.41
CA SER A 97 11.38 22.93 1.37
C SER A 97 11.85 23.91 2.45
N ASN A 98 12.16 25.12 2.04
CA ASN A 98 12.69 26.18 2.89
C ASN A 98 11.75 26.52 4.07
N PRO A 99 12.26 27.17 5.14
CA PRO A 99 11.43 27.62 6.25
C PRO A 99 10.43 28.73 5.90
N PHE A 100 10.53 29.35 4.72
CA PHE A 100 9.64 30.40 4.27
C PHE A 100 8.36 29.83 3.68
N GLN A 101 7.24 30.46 3.94
CA GLN A 101 5.90 29.95 3.62
C GLN A 101 5.39 30.36 2.23
N ASP A 102 6.23 31.01 1.41
CA ASP A 102 5.86 31.50 0.08
C ASP A 102 6.96 31.34 -0.98
N ASP A 103 8.05 30.63 -0.66
CA ASP A 103 9.19 30.49 -1.56
C ASP A 103 8.84 29.71 -2.83
N LEU A 104 8.16 28.56 -2.70
CA LEU A 104 7.73 27.77 -3.84
C LEU A 104 6.68 28.51 -4.66
N TYR A 105 5.74 29.18 -3.98
CA TYR A 105 4.72 29.99 -4.65
C TYR A 105 5.34 31.08 -5.54
N ARG A 106 6.25 31.86 -5.00
CA ARG A 106 6.96 32.91 -5.76
C ARG A 106 7.74 32.32 -6.93
N TYR A 107 8.41 31.21 -6.72
CA TYR A 107 9.17 30.54 -7.76
C TYR A 107 8.29 30.10 -8.93
N LEU A 108 7.14 29.48 -8.65
CA LEU A 108 6.20 29.03 -9.68
C LEU A 108 5.48 30.19 -10.36
N LYS A 109 5.11 31.24 -9.63
CA LYS A 109 4.56 32.49 -10.21
C LYS A 109 5.55 33.15 -11.15
N GLY A 110 6.82 33.21 -10.80
CA GLY A 110 7.89 33.75 -11.65
C GLY A 110 8.11 32.94 -12.95
N ARG A 111 7.58 31.71 -13.01
CA ARG A 111 7.57 30.85 -14.20
C ARG A 111 6.27 30.92 -15.00
N GLY A 112 5.35 31.77 -14.60
CA GLY A 112 4.10 32.03 -15.33
C GLY A 112 2.93 31.11 -14.98
N TYR A 113 3.04 30.28 -13.93
CA TYR A 113 1.89 29.46 -13.49
C TYR A 113 0.83 30.32 -12.83
N THR A 114 -0.45 30.08 -13.18
CA THR A 114 -1.58 30.86 -12.67
C THR A 114 -2.04 30.38 -11.29
N ASP A 115 -2.67 31.25 -10.52
CA ASP A 115 -3.18 30.91 -9.19
C ASP A 115 -4.25 29.82 -9.23
N GLU A 116 -5.09 29.80 -10.26
CA GLU A 116 -6.12 28.78 -10.48
C GLU A 116 -5.48 27.39 -10.58
N LEU A 117 -4.43 27.25 -11.37
CA LEU A 117 -3.70 25.99 -11.51
C LEU A 117 -2.98 25.58 -10.21
N LEU A 118 -2.35 26.55 -9.56
CA LEU A 118 -1.62 26.29 -8.32
C LEU A 118 -2.54 25.85 -7.17
N LYS A 119 -3.77 26.36 -7.10
CA LYS A 119 -4.79 25.89 -6.14
C LYS A 119 -5.11 24.41 -6.30
N GLU A 120 -5.18 23.92 -7.55
CA GLU A 120 -5.50 22.53 -7.86
C GLU A 120 -4.31 21.57 -7.62
N SER A 121 -3.09 22.11 -7.46
CA SER A 121 -1.86 21.29 -7.34
C SER A 121 -1.70 20.55 -6.01
N GLY A 122 -2.41 20.99 -4.96
CA GLY A 122 -2.24 20.48 -3.60
C GLY A 122 -0.92 20.88 -2.92
N LEU A 123 -0.13 21.78 -3.54
CA LEU A 123 1.13 22.30 -2.98
C LEU A 123 0.92 23.49 -2.07
N PHE A 124 -0.24 24.10 -2.11
CA PHE A 124 -0.57 25.36 -1.43
C PHE A 124 -1.83 25.25 -0.61
N HIS A 125 -1.99 26.20 0.31
CA HIS A 125 -3.24 26.51 1.01
C HIS A 125 -3.47 28.02 0.96
N ILE A 126 -4.73 28.44 1.16
CA ILE A 126 -5.09 29.84 1.12
C ILE A 126 -5.34 30.32 2.54
N GLU A 127 -4.62 31.34 2.96
CA GLU A 127 -4.86 32.08 4.20
C GLU A 127 -5.58 33.40 3.91
N GLU A 128 -6.62 33.73 4.70
CA GLU A 128 -7.45 34.94 4.48
C GLU A 128 -6.62 36.22 4.41
N ARG A 129 -5.57 36.34 5.22
CA ARG A 129 -4.75 37.57 5.31
C ARG A 129 -3.51 37.58 4.44
N ARG A 130 -2.97 36.41 4.09
CA ARG A 130 -1.67 36.25 3.40
C ARG A 130 -1.80 35.72 1.99
N GLY A 131 -3.00 35.30 1.58
CA GLY A 131 -3.23 34.70 0.29
C GLY A 131 -2.67 33.26 0.20
N MET A 132 -2.10 32.91 -0.93
CA MET A 132 -1.58 31.57 -1.18
C MET A 132 -0.25 31.36 -0.47
N GLN A 133 -0.19 30.30 0.34
CA GLN A 133 0.99 29.91 1.11
C GLN A 133 1.42 28.49 0.77
N ASP A 134 2.73 28.22 0.87
CA ASP A 134 3.30 26.90 0.68
C ASP A 134 2.78 25.93 1.73
N LYS A 135 2.22 24.81 1.32
CA LYS A 135 1.77 23.75 2.23
C LYS A 135 2.94 23.06 2.91
N PHE A 136 4.03 22.86 2.17
CA PHE A 136 5.25 22.26 2.66
C PHE A 136 6.27 23.36 2.92
N TRP A 137 6.64 23.56 4.17
CA TRP A 137 7.68 24.49 4.59
C TRP A 137 8.51 23.86 5.71
N ASN A 138 9.82 24.11 5.73
CA ASN A 138 10.79 23.54 6.65
C ASN A 138 10.69 21.99 6.74
N ARG A 139 10.66 21.33 5.57
CA ARG A 139 10.51 19.87 5.48
C ARG A 139 11.53 19.26 4.53
N VAL A 140 12.06 18.09 4.88
CA VAL A 140 12.64 17.20 3.87
C VAL A 140 11.51 16.62 3.04
N MET A 141 11.71 16.54 1.72
CA MET A 141 10.68 16.26 0.74
C MET A 141 10.90 14.92 0.05
N PHE A 142 9.81 14.18 -0.11
CA PHE A 142 9.74 12.87 -0.76
C PHE A 142 8.79 12.98 -1.94
N PRO A 143 9.29 13.11 -3.19
CA PRO A 143 8.41 13.07 -4.35
C PRO A 143 7.70 11.72 -4.46
N ILE A 144 6.40 11.75 -4.65
CA ILE A 144 5.59 10.55 -4.89
C ILE A 144 5.42 10.41 -6.39
N MET A 145 5.82 9.24 -6.91
CA MET A 145 5.78 8.97 -8.34
C MET A 145 4.72 7.91 -8.65
N ASP A 146 4.04 8.08 -9.78
CA ASP A 146 3.22 7.02 -10.36
C ASP A 146 4.10 5.95 -11.03
N VAL A 147 3.49 4.87 -11.52
CA VAL A 147 4.20 3.77 -12.18
C VAL A 147 5.00 4.20 -13.42
N ASN A 148 4.70 5.36 -14.00
CA ASN A 148 5.39 5.93 -15.17
C ASN A 148 6.48 6.95 -14.79
N ASN A 149 6.91 7.02 -13.53
CA ASN A 149 7.88 7.96 -12.99
C ASN A 149 7.46 9.44 -13.11
N ARG A 150 6.15 9.73 -13.18
CA ARG A 150 5.63 11.10 -13.14
C ARG A 150 5.40 11.49 -11.69
N VAL A 151 5.83 12.68 -11.28
CA VAL A 151 5.59 13.17 -9.92
C VAL A 151 4.13 13.57 -9.77
N ILE A 152 3.40 12.86 -8.93
CA ILE A 152 1.96 13.05 -8.72
C ILE A 152 1.63 13.76 -7.40
N GLY A 153 2.56 13.81 -6.47
CA GLY A 153 2.41 14.46 -5.17
C GLY A 153 3.69 14.41 -4.35
N PHE A 154 3.58 14.77 -3.09
CA PHE A 154 4.72 14.86 -2.18
C PHE A 154 4.37 14.39 -0.79
N GLY A 155 5.34 13.74 -0.13
CA GLY A 155 5.43 13.66 1.31
C GLY A 155 6.46 14.66 1.84
N GLY A 156 6.26 15.14 3.05
CA GLY A 156 7.22 16.04 3.69
C GLY A 156 7.35 15.75 5.18
N ARG A 157 8.57 15.52 5.67
CA ARG A 157 8.87 15.36 7.09
C ARG A 157 9.45 16.65 7.65
N VAL A 158 8.85 17.16 8.73
CA VAL A 158 9.30 18.42 9.33
C VAL A 158 10.74 18.33 9.87
N MET A 159 11.47 19.42 9.69
CA MET A 159 12.80 19.63 10.26
C MET A 159 12.68 20.35 11.60
N GLY A 160 12.48 19.60 12.69
CA GLY A 160 12.23 20.12 14.03
C GLY A 160 10.97 19.53 14.66
N ASP A 161 10.38 20.25 15.63
CA ASP A 161 9.31 19.72 16.48
C ASP A 161 7.89 20.13 16.04
N ALA A 162 7.75 20.81 14.91
CA ALA A 162 6.44 21.19 14.39
C ALA A 162 5.57 19.96 14.04
N LYS A 163 4.27 20.09 14.21
CA LYS A 163 3.30 19.04 13.86
C LYS A 163 2.54 19.42 12.58
N PRO A 164 2.12 18.43 11.78
CA PRO A 164 2.38 17.00 11.92
C PRO A 164 3.82 16.63 11.51
N LYS A 165 4.38 15.56 12.10
CA LYS A 165 5.73 15.07 11.77
C LYS A 165 5.86 14.76 10.28
N TYR A 166 4.90 14.03 9.72
CA TYR A 166 4.75 13.79 8.28
C TYR A 166 3.49 14.45 7.75
N LEU A 167 3.61 15.05 6.58
CA LEU A 167 2.54 15.69 5.85
C LEU A 167 2.56 15.19 4.41
N ASN A 168 1.40 14.80 3.85
CA ASN A 168 1.27 14.38 2.47
C ASN A 168 0.44 15.37 1.67
N SER A 169 0.64 15.40 0.34
CA SER A 169 -0.28 16.08 -0.56
C SER A 169 -1.71 15.64 -0.31
N PRO A 170 -2.69 16.54 -0.44
CA PRO A 170 -4.09 16.15 -0.49
C PRO A 170 -4.40 15.35 -1.76
N GLU A 171 -5.59 14.78 -1.85
CA GLU A 171 -6.11 14.23 -3.11
C GLU A 171 -6.17 15.34 -4.17
N THR A 172 -5.77 15.02 -5.40
CA THR A 172 -5.83 15.91 -6.55
C THR A 172 -6.29 15.15 -7.78
N LYS A 173 -6.45 15.83 -8.92
CA LYS A 173 -6.78 15.17 -10.20
C LYS A 173 -5.71 14.18 -10.69
N VAL A 174 -4.50 14.25 -10.14
CA VAL A 174 -3.36 13.36 -10.51
C VAL A 174 -2.91 12.47 -9.36
N PHE A 175 -3.42 12.64 -8.15
CA PHE A 175 -2.99 11.91 -6.97
C PHE A 175 -4.15 11.37 -6.14
N ASP A 176 -4.20 10.06 -5.98
CA ASP A 176 -5.13 9.32 -5.11
C ASP A 176 -4.30 8.42 -4.18
N LYS A 177 -4.29 8.74 -2.89
CA LYS A 177 -3.53 8.00 -1.88
C LYS A 177 -3.95 6.55 -1.76
N SER A 178 -5.22 6.27 -2.01
CA SER A 178 -5.79 4.92 -1.88
C SER A 178 -5.39 3.96 -3.00
N ARG A 179 -4.81 4.50 -4.08
CA ARG A 179 -4.47 3.77 -5.31
C ARG A 179 -3.01 3.96 -5.75
N ASN A 180 -2.18 4.56 -4.91
CA ASN A 180 -0.77 4.77 -5.19
C ASN A 180 0.09 4.25 -4.03
N LEU A 181 1.24 3.68 -4.36
CA LEU A 181 2.21 3.16 -3.41
C LEU A 181 3.56 3.81 -3.65
N TYR A 182 4.19 4.28 -2.58
CA TYR A 182 5.55 4.83 -2.65
C TYR A 182 6.56 3.75 -3.06
N GLY A 183 7.43 4.07 -3.99
CA GLY A 183 8.46 3.14 -4.47
C GLY A 183 7.99 2.14 -5.54
N LEU A 184 6.68 2.08 -5.87
CA LEU A 184 6.16 1.11 -6.84
C LEU A 184 6.70 1.35 -8.26
N ASN A 185 6.97 2.60 -8.64
CA ASN A 185 7.60 2.93 -9.91
C ASN A 185 8.93 2.18 -10.15
N ILE A 186 9.67 1.90 -9.08
CA ILE A 186 10.90 1.10 -9.12
C ILE A 186 10.57 -0.38 -8.89
N ALA A 187 9.77 -0.67 -7.87
CA ALA A 187 9.47 -2.04 -7.44
C ALA A 187 8.82 -2.89 -8.53
N ARG A 188 8.00 -2.30 -9.42
CA ARG A 188 7.37 -3.01 -10.55
C ARG A 188 8.35 -3.63 -11.54
N THR A 189 9.59 -3.14 -11.58
CA THR A 189 10.65 -3.68 -12.44
C THR A 189 11.51 -4.74 -11.76
N SER A 190 11.25 -5.03 -10.50
CA SER A 190 11.97 -6.06 -9.75
C SER A 190 11.68 -7.46 -10.31
N ARG A 191 12.70 -8.31 -10.29
CA ARG A 191 12.56 -9.72 -10.67
C ARG A 191 12.18 -10.64 -9.49
N LYS A 192 12.02 -10.09 -8.29
CA LYS A 192 11.58 -10.86 -7.11
C LYS A 192 10.11 -11.25 -7.29
N PRO A 193 9.71 -12.48 -6.91
CA PRO A 193 8.35 -12.98 -7.10
C PRO A 193 7.34 -12.39 -6.10
N TYR A 194 7.78 -11.51 -5.21
CA TYR A 194 6.98 -10.87 -4.18
C TYR A 194 7.30 -9.37 -4.06
N LEU A 195 6.35 -8.61 -3.52
CA LEU A 195 6.58 -7.26 -3.04
C LEU A 195 6.75 -7.26 -1.52
N ILE A 196 7.51 -6.29 -1.01
CA ILE A 196 7.66 -6.03 0.42
C ILE A 196 6.91 -4.74 0.73
N ILE A 197 5.96 -4.78 1.68
CA ILE A 197 5.26 -3.57 2.12
C ILE A 197 5.76 -3.11 3.47
N CYS A 198 6.22 -1.86 3.52
CA CYS A 198 6.72 -1.16 4.71
C CYS A 198 5.70 -0.11 5.17
N GLU A 199 5.94 0.50 6.34
CA GLU A 199 5.04 1.54 6.86
C GLU A 199 5.28 2.91 6.23
N GLY A 200 6.54 3.28 5.98
CA GLY A 200 6.90 4.65 5.63
C GLY A 200 7.91 4.84 4.51
N TYR A 201 8.10 6.11 4.16
CA TYR A 201 9.03 6.54 3.12
C TYR A 201 10.47 6.09 3.39
N MET A 202 10.93 6.29 4.62
CA MET A 202 12.32 6.01 4.98
C MET A 202 12.61 4.51 4.94
N ASP A 203 11.67 3.67 5.35
CA ASP A 203 11.83 2.21 5.29
C ASP A 203 12.00 1.74 3.85
N VAL A 204 11.14 2.23 2.94
CA VAL A 204 11.24 1.93 1.51
C VAL A 204 12.60 2.38 0.96
N ILE A 205 13.04 3.60 1.25
CA ILE A 205 14.31 4.14 0.76
C ILE A 205 15.49 3.31 1.29
N ALA A 206 15.50 2.99 2.59
CA ALA A 206 16.53 2.17 3.22
C ALA A 206 16.56 0.75 2.62
N MET A 207 15.41 0.14 2.42
CA MET A 207 15.27 -1.17 1.77
C MET A 207 15.84 -1.15 0.34
N HIS A 208 15.47 -0.16 -0.47
CA HIS A 208 16.01 -0.01 -1.82
C HIS A 208 17.52 0.19 -1.83
N GLN A 209 18.06 1.00 -0.91
CA GLN A 209 19.49 1.19 -0.76
C GLN A 209 20.21 -0.11 -0.39
N ALA A 210 19.60 -0.94 0.45
CA ALA A 210 20.11 -2.25 0.81
C ALA A 210 19.97 -3.30 -0.31
N GLY A 211 19.35 -2.94 -1.45
CA GLY A 211 19.18 -3.83 -2.61
C GLY A 211 17.85 -4.56 -2.67
N PHE A 212 16.91 -4.26 -1.76
CA PHE A 212 15.53 -4.78 -1.80
C PHE A 212 14.63 -3.81 -2.60
N ASN A 213 14.85 -3.76 -3.91
CA ASN A 213 14.19 -2.83 -4.83
C ASN A 213 12.71 -3.18 -5.13
N ASN A 214 12.16 -4.18 -4.46
CA ASN A 214 10.76 -4.59 -4.49
C ASN A 214 9.97 -4.09 -3.26
N ALA A 215 10.53 -3.15 -2.48
CA ALA A 215 9.86 -2.55 -1.33
C ALA A 215 8.94 -1.38 -1.75
N VAL A 216 7.76 -1.31 -1.11
CA VAL A 216 6.76 -0.26 -1.30
C VAL A 216 6.13 0.14 0.03
N ALA A 217 5.49 1.30 0.10
CA ALA A 217 4.71 1.70 1.28
C ALA A 217 3.41 2.41 0.87
N SER A 218 2.42 2.36 1.77
CA SER A 218 1.25 3.21 1.67
C SER A 218 1.61 4.67 2.00
N LEU A 219 0.74 5.60 1.62
CA LEU A 219 1.02 7.04 1.65
C LEU A 219 0.36 7.73 2.86
N GLY A 220 0.69 7.27 4.07
CA GLY A 220 0.12 7.79 5.31
C GLY A 220 -1.35 7.43 5.49
N THR A 221 -1.79 6.34 4.88
CA THR A 221 -3.11 5.71 5.06
C THR A 221 -2.94 4.23 5.36
N ALA A 222 -3.95 3.61 5.96
CA ALA A 222 -3.99 2.16 6.05
C ALA A 222 -4.02 1.53 4.65
N LEU A 223 -3.59 0.28 4.54
CA LEU A 223 -3.70 -0.49 3.30
C LEU A 223 -5.16 -0.55 2.84
N THR A 224 -5.40 -0.29 1.55
CA THR A 224 -6.74 -0.27 0.95
C THR A 224 -6.91 -1.40 -0.07
N SER A 225 -8.16 -1.68 -0.46
CA SER A 225 -8.47 -2.56 -1.60
C SER A 225 -7.88 -2.04 -2.92
N GLY A 226 -7.79 -0.72 -3.09
CA GLY A 226 -7.12 -0.09 -4.23
C GLY A 226 -5.62 -0.41 -4.29
N HIS A 227 -4.92 -0.35 -3.15
CA HIS A 227 -3.52 -0.77 -3.04
C HIS A 227 -3.34 -2.25 -3.37
N ALA A 228 -4.20 -3.13 -2.80
CA ALA A 228 -4.14 -4.56 -3.07
C ALA A 228 -4.42 -4.88 -4.54
N SER A 229 -5.43 -4.25 -5.14
CA SER A 229 -5.72 -4.38 -6.57
C SER A 229 -4.56 -3.92 -7.45
N LEU A 230 -3.86 -2.83 -7.06
CA LEU A 230 -2.66 -2.36 -7.75
C LEU A 230 -1.52 -3.37 -7.65
N MET A 231 -1.22 -3.88 -6.44
CA MET A 231 -0.15 -4.86 -6.23
C MET A 231 -0.41 -6.19 -6.93
N SER A 232 -1.67 -6.64 -7.02
CA SER A 232 -2.04 -7.92 -7.65
C SER A 232 -1.69 -8.00 -9.14
N ARG A 233 -1.44 -6.87 -9.79
CA ARG A 233 -0.97 -6.78 -11.17
C ARG A 233 0.50 -7.17 -11.32
N TYR A 234 1.29 -7.03 -10.26
CA TYR A 234 2.74 -7.22 -10.28
C TYR A 234 3.19 -8.45 -9.51
N THR A 235 2.41 -8.94 -8.54
CA THR A 235 2.77 -10.09 -7.72
C THR A 235 1.55 -10.86 -7.22
N LYS A 236 1.81 -12.12 -6.83
CA LYS A 236 0.84 -12.97 -6.10
C LYS A 236 1.21 -13.17 -4.63
N GLU A 237 2.32 -12.58 -4.19
CA GLU A 237 2.80 -12.69 -2.81
C GLU A 237 3.29 -11.33 -2.29
N VAL A 238 2.91 -11.00 -1.06
CA VAL A 238 3.34 -9.77 -0.38
C VAL A 238 3.86 -10.12 1.01
N LEU A 239 5.05 -9.62 1.32
CA LEU A 239 5.67 -9.71 2.63
C LEU A 239 5.39 -8.42 3.42
N LEU A 240 4.70 -8.54 4.55
CA LEU A 240 4.40 -7.42 5.44
C LEU A 240 5.58 -7.23 6.42
N THR A 241 6.24 -6.08 6.34
CA THR A 241 7.36 -5.68 7.21
C THR A 241 7.01 -4.44 8.01
N TYR A 242 5.84 -4.48 8.66
CA TYR A 242 5.40 -3.38 9.53
C TYR A 242 6.19 -3.38 10.85
N ASP A 243 6.16 -2.24 11.55
CA ASP A 243 6.81 -2.09 12.83
C ASP A 243 6.45 -3.24 13.78
N SER A 244 7.39 -3.68 14.60
CA SER A 244 7.20 -4.81 15.53
C SER A 244 6.34 -4.47 16.76
N ASP A 245 5.89 -3.22 16.87
CA ASP A 245 5.02 -2.76 17.95
C ASP A 245 3.54 -3.18 17.75
N GLU A 246 2.70 -2.87 18.73
CA GLU A 246 1.27 -3.21 18.69
C GLU A 246 0.52 -2.53 17.53
N ALA A 247 0.94 -1.32 17.14
CA ALA A 247 0.32 -0.58 16.04
C ALA A 247 0.60 -1.25 14.70
N GLY A 248 1.85 -1.67 14.46
CA GLY A 248 2.25 -2.41 13.27
C GLY A 248 1.59 -3.79 13.20
N GLN A 249 1.46 -4.51 14.33
CA GLN A 249 0.73 -5.78 14.39
C GLN A 249 -0.75 -5.59 14.01
N LYS A 250 -1.41 -4.55 14.53
CA LYS A 250 -2.79 -4.22 14.17
C LYS A 250 -2.92 -3.82 12.70
N ALA A 251 -1.92 -3.13 12.16
CA ALA A 251 -1.89 -2.77 10.74
C ALA A 251 -1.77 -4.03 9.86
N ALA A 252 -0.91 -4.98 10.22
CA ALA A 252 -0.78 -6.27 9.53
C ALA A 252 -2.09 -7.05 9.54
N LEU A 253 -2.72 -7.20 10.72
CA LEU A 253 -4.02 -7.89 10.85
C LEU A 253 -5.11 -7.28 9.98
N ARG A 254 -5.14 -5.94 9.83
CA ARG A 254 -6.10 -5.26 8.92
C ARG A 254 -5.76 -5.46 7.45
N GLY A 255 -4.47 -5.51 7.12
CA GLY A 255 -3.99 -5.68 5.74
C GLY A 255 -4.18 -7.08 5.17
N ILE A 256 -4.05 -8.12 5.99
CA ILE A 256 -4.13 -9.52 5.58
C ILE A 256 -5.43 -9.84 4.81
N PRO A 257 -6.63 -9.57 5.32
CA PRO A 257 -7.87 -9.89 4.60
C PRO A 257 -8.01 -9.08 3.29
N ILE A 258 -7.51 -7.85 3.25
CA ILE A 258 -7.54 -7.00 2.06
C ILE A 258 -6.68 -7.60 0.94
N LEU A 259 -5.48 -8.10 1.27
CA LEU A 259 -4.58 -8.75 0.34
C LEU A 259 -5.17 -10.08 -0.16
N LYS A 260 -5.68 -10.90 0.75
CA LYS A 260 -6.34 -12.17 0.40
C LYS A 260 -7.52 -11.97 -0.55
N ALA A 261 -8.36 -10.95 -0.32
CA ALA A 261 -9.49 -10.61 -1.19
C ALA A 261 -9.07 -10.21 -2.61
N ALA A 262 -7.86 -9.68 -2.80
CA ALA A 262 -7.28 -9.38 -4.09
C ALA A 262 -6.52 -10.55 -4.75
N GLY A 263 -6.59 -11.76 -4.17
CA GLY A 263 -5.89 -12.95 -4.64
C GLY A 263 -4.37 -12.91 -4.41
N ILE A 264 -3.91 -12.12 -3.43
CA ILE A 264 -2.52 -12.04 -3.01
C ILE A 264 -2.33 -12.89 -1.76
N ARG A 265 -1.25 -13.65 -1.72
CA ARG A 265 -0.82 -14.40 -0.53
C ARG A 265 0.00 -13.51 0.41
N PRO A 266 -0.52 -13.07 1.55
CA PRO A 266 0.26 -12.32 2.52
C PRO A 266 1.11 -13.25 3.39
N ARG A 267 2.32 -12.80 3.71
CA ARG A 267 3.18 -13.36 4.75
C ARG A 267 3.69 -12.23 5.64
N VAL A 268 3.98 -12.51 6.89
CA VAL A 268 4.41 -11.50 7.87
C VAL A 268 5.85 -11.76 8.27
N VAL A 269 6.68 -10.72 8.18
CA VAL A 269 8.09 -10.78 8.58
C VAL A 269 8.21 -10.39 10.04
N ASN A 270 8.81 -11.23 10.86
CA ASN A 270 9.10 -10.92 12.23
C ASN A 270 10.42 -10.12 12.32
N LEU A 271 10.35 -8.86 12.69
CA LEU A 271 11.50 -7.97 12.81
C LEU A 271 12.14 -7.98 14.21
N THR A 272 11.51 -8.64 15.18
CA THR A 272 12.03 -8.66 16.58
C THR A 272 13.47 -9.19 16.64
N PRO A 273 14.37 -8.54 17.39
CA PRO A 273 14.11 -7.49 18.40
C PRO A 273 14.10 -6.05 17.85
N TYR A 274 14.28 -5.86 16.55
CA TYR A 274 14.34 -4.54 15.92
C TYR A 274 12.95 -3.99 15.67
N LYS A 275 12.85 -2.67 15.66
CA LYS A 275 11.59 -1.97 15.49
C LYS A 275 11.05 -2.04 14.06
N ASP A 276 11.91 -1.71 13.11
CA ASP A 276 11.57 -1.55 11.69
C ASP A 276 12.65 -2.16 10.78
N PRO A 277 12.41 -2.26 9.45
CA PRO A 277 13.37 -2.85 8.51
C PRO A 277 14.69 -2.09 8.44
N ASP A 278 14.68 -0.76 8.56
CA ASP A 278 15.89 0.07 8.50
C ASP A 278 16.82 -0.23 9.69
N GLU A 279 16.26 -0.31 10.89
CA GLU A 279 17.01 -0.68 12.10
C GLU A 279 17.58 -2.09 12.01
N PHE A 280 16.76 -3.07 11.54
CA PHE A 280 17.21 -4.44 11.36
C PHE A 280 18.40 -4.52 10.40
N ILE A 281 18.30 -3.91 9.22
CA ILE A 281 19.34 -3.99 8.19
C ILE A 281 20.63 -3.31 8.66
N LYS A 282 20.54 -2.20 9.39
CA LYS A 282 21.70 -1.53 9.96
C LYS A 282 22.43 -2.37 11.00
N ALA A 283 21.70 -3.14 11.81
CA ALA A 283 22.26 -3.97 12.86
C ALA A 283 22.81 -5.30 12.35
N GLU A 284 22.07 -6.00 11.49
CA GLU A 284 22.33 -7.39 11.12
C GLU A 284 22.82 -7.55 9.67
N GLY A 285 22.66 -6.52 8.85
CA GLY A 285 23.05 -6.52 7.46
C GLY A 285 22.02 -7.16 6.51
N ARG A 286 22.31 -7.01 5.23
CA ARG A 286 21.45 -7.43 4.13
C ARG A 286 21.18 -8.94 4.11
N GLU A 287 22.24 -9.76 4.25
CA GLU A 287 22.12 -11.21 4.13
C GLU A 287 21.23 -11.82 5.23
N THR A 288 21.37 -11.32 6.45
CA THR A 288 20.52 -11.75 7.57
C THR A 288 19.07 -11.33 7.35
N PHE A 289 18.83 -10.13 6.80
CA PHE A 289 17.49 -9.69 6.48
C PHE A 289 16.88 -10.52 5.33
N GLU A 290 17.65 -10.91 4.31
CA GLU A 290 17.16 -11.78 3.22
C GLU A 290 16.68 -13.14 3.78
N LYS A 291 17.42 -13.75 4.68
CA LYS A 291 16.98 -14.96 5.40
C LYS A 291 15.68 -14.73 6.19
N ARG A 292 15.58 -13.58 6.86
CA ARG A 292 14.35 -13.22 7.60
C ARG A 292 13.13 -13.09 6.69
N LEU A 293 13.31 -12.60 5.44
CA LEU A 293 12.25 -12.58 4.44
C LEU A 293 11.84 -13.99 3.99
N GLU A 294 12.80 -14.89 3.83
CA GLU A 294 12.53 -16.31 3.48
C GLU A 294 11.74 -17.02 4.59
N GLU A 295 12.03 -16.70 5.85
CA GLU A 295 11.37 -17.23 7.04
C GLU A 295 10.04 -16.52 7.38
N ALA A 296 9.54 -15.63 6.50
CA ALA A 296 8.30 -14.91 6.75
C ALA A 296 7.15 -15.86 7.08
N GLU A 297 6.42 -15.55 8.13
CA GLU A 297 5.36 -16.38 8.71
C GLU A 297 4.11 -16.37 7.83
N ASN A 298 3.43 -17.50 7.74
CA ASN A 298 2.10 -17.57 7.14
C ASN A 298 1.13 -16.63 7.86
N ALA A 299 0.33 -15.89 7.10
CA ALA A 299 -0.57 -14.88 7.67
C ALA A 299 -1.56 -15.43 8.69
N PHE A 300 -2.13 -16.63 8.45
CA PHE A 300 -3.06 -17.23 9.39
C PHE A 300 -2.36 -17.64 10.69
N LEU A 301 -1.17 -18.22 10.62
CA LEU A 301 -0.40 -18.57 11.81
C LEU A 301 0.01 -17.30 12.59
N PHE A 302 0.35 -16.22 11.90
CA PHE A 302 0.56 -14.92 12.53
C PHE A 302 -0.70 -14.42 13.25
N GLU A 303 -1.87 -14.50 12.63
CA GLU A 303 -3.14 -14.12 13.26
C GLU A 303 -3.38 -14.92 14.55
N ILE A 304 -3.11 -16.23 14.54
CA ILE A 304 -3.26 -17.08 15.73
C ILE A 304 -2.26 -16.71 16.81
N ARG A 305 -1.01 -16.43 16.46
CA ARG A 305 0.04 -15.99 17.39
C ARG A 305 -0.27 -14.64 18.05
N VAL A 306 -0.90 -13.73 17.32
CA VAL A 306 -1.38 -12.47 17.90
C VAL A 306 -2.58 -12.70 18.81
N LEU A 307 -3.50 -13.59 18.42
CA LEU A 307 -4.65 -13.98 19.23
C LEU A 307 -4.23 -14.63 20.56
N GLU A 308 -3.22 -15.49 20.54
CA GLU A 308 -2.65 -16.16 21.71
C GLU A 308 -2.33 -15.20 22.86
N LYS A 309 -1.82 -14.00 22.56
CA LYS A 309 -1.45 -12.99 23.57
C LYS A 309 -2.62 -12.53 24.44
N GLN A 310 -3.86 -12.83 24.06
CA GLN A 310 -5.06 -12.47 24.80
C GLN A 310 -5.50 -13.55 25.78
N TYR A 311 -4.81 -14.70 25.80
CA TYR A 311 -5.18 -15.88 26.58
C TYR A 311 -4.02 -16.33 27.46
N ASP A 312 -4.35 -16.80 28.66
CA ASP A 312 -3.41 -17.52 29.52
C ASP A 312 -3.49 -19.03 29.22
N LEU A 313 -2.51 -19.52 28.47
CA LEU A 313 -2.48 -20.94 28.08
C LEU A 313 -2.08 -21.88 29.23
N SER A 314 -1.68 -21.36 30.39
CA SER A 314 -1.45 -22.15 31.59
C SER A 314 -2.77 -22.45 32.34
N ASP A 315 -3.79 -21.60 32.16
CA ASP A 315 -5.13 -21.81 32.67
C ASP A 315 -5.98 -22.70 31.74
N PRO A 316 -6.54 -23.85 32.21
CA PRO A 316 -7.29 -24.75 31.36
C PRO A 316 -8.54 -24.14 30.72
N GLU A 317 -9.23 -23.22 31.41
CA GLU A 317 -10.43 -22.58 30.88
C GLU A 317 -10.09 -21.59 29.76
N SER A 318 -9.08 -20.75 30.00
CA SER A 318 -8.56 -19.80 29.02
C SER A 318 -7.98 -20.52 27.79
N LYS A 319 -7.22 -21.59 28.00
CA LYS A 319 -6.69 -22.44 26.93
C LYS A 319 -7.82 -23.05 26.08
N THR A 320 -8.90 -23.52 26.71
CA THR A 320 -10.07 -24.03 25.99
C THR A 320 -10.76 -22.95 25.19
N ALA A 321 -10.90 -21.74 25.73
CA ALA A 321 -11.46 -20.59 25.03
C ALA A 321 -10.59 -20.21 23.80
N PHE A 322 -9.27 -20.22 23.92
CA PHE A 322 -8.35 -20.00 22.81
C PHE A 322 -8.55 -21.01 21.67
N PHE A 323 -8.64 -22.31 21.97
CA PHE A 323 -8.88 -23.33 20.93
C PHE A 323 -10.26 -23.21 20.28
N ARG A 324 -11.25 -22.70 20.99
CA ARG A 324 -12.55 -22.39 20.37
C ARG A 324 -12.43 -21.26 19.34
N GLU A 325 -11.67 -20.23 19.64
CA GLU A 325 -11.42 -19.14 18.65
C GLU A 325 -10.63 -19.66 17.46
N ILE A 326 -9.60 -20.49 17.66
CA ILE A 326 -8.88 -21.15 16.57
C ILE A 326 -9.86 -21.96 15.70
N ALA A 327 -10.71 -22.77 16.31
CA ALA A 327 -11.68 -23.60 15.58
C ALA A 327 -12.65 -22.73 14.75
N ARG A 328 -13.07 -21.58 15.29
CA ARG A 328 -13.93 -20.62 14.58
C ARG A 328 -13.20 -20.03 13.35
N LYS A 329 -11.94 -19.61 13.50
CA LYS A 329 -11.14 -19.08 12.40
C LYS A 329 -10.83 -20.13 11.33
N LEU A 330 -10.66 -21.40 11.71
CA LEU A 330 -10.45 -22.49 10.76
C LEU A 330 -11.67 -22.73 9.85
N LEU A 331 -12.87 -22.33 10.25
CA LEU A 331 -14.07 -22.40 9.41
C LEU A 331 -14.08 -21.39 8.26
N GLU A 332 -13.19 -20.39 8.26
CA GLU A 332 -13.00 -19.47 7.14
C GLU A 332 -12.39 -20.18 5.90
N PHE A 333 -11.77 -21.34 6.08
CA PHE A 333 -11.22 -22.14 4.99
C PHE A 333 -12.30 -23.12 4.47
N PRO A 334 -12.82 -22.93 3.26
CA PRO A 334 -13.87 -23.78 2.71
C PRO A 334 -13.35 -25.17 2.36
N GLU A 335 -12.09 -25.29 1.94
CA GLU A 335 -11.50 -26.57 1.55
C GLU A 335 -11.06 -27.39 2.75
N GLU A 336 -11.54 -28.64 2.84
CA GLU A 336 -11.24 -29.51 3.96
C GLU A 336 -9.75 -29.86 4.05
N LEU A 337 -9.08 -30.06 2.91
CA LEU A 337 -7.66 -30.39 2.86
C LEU A 337 -6.81 -29.23 3.39
N GLU A 338 -7.08 -28.00 2.94
CA GLU A 338 -6.39 -26.81 3.42
C GLU A 338 -6.62 -26.63 4.93
N ARG A 339 -7.86 -26.75 5.38
CA ARG A 339 -8.21 -26.67 6.80
C ARG A 339 -7.49 -27.72 7.64
N ASN A 340 -7.39 -28.99 7.16
CA ASN A 340 -6.68 -30.05 7.85
C ASN A 340 -5.17 -29.77 7.93
N ASN A 341 -4.55 -29.20 6.91
CA ASN A 341 -3.13 -28.79 6.93
C ASN A 341 -2.89 -27.73 8.02
N TYR A 342 -3.79 -26.77 8.19
CA TYR A 342 -3.70 -25.81 9.29
C TYR A 342 -3.94 -26.45 10.66
N ILE A 343 -4.87 -27.39 10.78
CA ILE A 343 -5.09 -28.15 12.03
C ILE A 343 -3.81 -28.93 12.40
N GLU A 344 -3.15 -29.57 11.45
CA GLU A 344 -1.91 -30.28 11.68
C GLU A 344 -0.79 -29.34 12.16
N SER A 345 -0.61 -28.19 11.50
CA SER A 345 0.37 -27.18 11.89
C SER A 345 0.13 -26.64 13.30
N LEU A 346 -1.12 -26.30 13.62
CA LEU A 346 -1.51 -25.80 14.95
C LEU A 346 -1.39 -26.89 16.03
N SER A 347 -1.67 -28.14 15.69
CA SER A 347 -1.50 -29.28 16.60
C SER A 347 -0.07 -29.45 17.02
N GLY A 348 0.88 -29.28 16.09
CA GLY A 348 2.31 -29.29 16.39
C GLY A 348 2.77 -28.10 17.24
N ILE A 349 2.30 -26.89 16.93
CA ILE A 349 2.68 -25.65 17.65
C ILE A 349 2.16 -25.66 19.09
N TYR A 350 0.90 -26.00 19.30
CA TYR A 350 0.22 -25.89 20.61
C TYR A 350 0.08 -27.21 21.36
N GLN A 351 0.67 -28.30 20.85
CA GLN A 351 0.65 -29.62 21.45
C GLN A 351 -0.77 -30.11 21.78
N ILE A 352 -1.74 -29.84 20.92
CA ILE A 352 -3.08 -30.39 20.96
C ILE A 352 -3.19 -31.54 19.96
N LYS A 353 -3.95 -32.62 20.30
CA LYS A 353 -4.17 -33.72 19.36
C LYS A 353 -4.95 -33.23 18.14
N PHE A 354 -4.51 -33.64 16.95
CA PHE A 354 -5.17 -33.32 15.68
C PHE A 354 -6.67 -33.64 15.72
N GLU A 355 -7.04 -34.83 16.21
CA GLU A 355 -8.43 -35.27 16.26
C GLU A 355 -9.28 -34.42 17.20
N ASP A 356 -8.74 -33.89 18.31
CA ASP A 356 -9.47 -33.07 19.25
C ASP A 356 -9.79 -31.71 18.66
N LEU A 357 -8.84 -31.08 17.99
CA LEU A 357 -9.05 -29.81 17.29
C LEU A 357 -9.99 -29.97 16.09
N ARG A 358 -9.84 -31.05 15.31
CA ARG A 358 -10.72 -31.39 14.18
C ARG A 358 -12.18 -31.62 14.64
N LYS A 359 -12.39 -32.35 15.74
CA LYS A 359 -13.75 -32.54 16.33
C LYS A 359 -14.35 -31.19 16.73
N MET A 360 -13.58 -30.32 17.36
CA MET A 360 -14.04 -28.99 17.74
C MET A 360 -14.50 -28.17 16.54
N VAL A 361 -13.73 -28.15 15.45
CA VAL A 361 -14.07 -27.48 14.19
C VAL A 361 -15.37 -28.06 13.61
N ASN A 362 -15.48 -29.39 13.52
CA ASN A 362 -16.65 -30.05 12.96
C ASN A 362 -17.93 -29.79 13.78
N ASN A 363 -17.83 -29.82 15.10
CA ASN A 363 -18.95 -29.50 15.98
C ASN A 363 -19.44 -28.05 15.82
N MET A 364 -18.53 -27.10 15.66
CA MET A 364 -18.87 -25.70 15.38
C MET A 364 -19.54 -25.54 14.02
N ALA A 365 -19.07 -26.23 12.98
CA ALA A 365 -19.66 -26.19 11.65
C ALA A 365 -21.13 -26.70 11.72
N LEU A 366 -21.39 -27.82 12.41
CA LEU A 366 -22.74 -28.37 12.60
C LEU A 366 -23.66 -27.42 13.35
N SER A 367 -23.16 -26.77 14.41
CA SER A 367 -23.90 -25.79 15.19
C SER A 367 -24.28 -24.55 14.38
N ALA A 368 -23.38 -24.07 13.50
CA ALA A 368 -23.63 -22.94 12.61
C ALA A 368 -24.75 -23.26 11.58
N VAL A 369 -24.78 -24.48 11.06
CA VAL A 369 -25.82 -24.92 10.11
C VAL A 369 -27.19 -25.08 10.80
N SER A 370 -27.21 -25.54 12.05
CA SER A 370 -28.47 -25.74 12.82
C SER A 370 -29.10 -24.42 13.28
N SER A 371 -28.36 -23.35 13.39
CA SER A 371 -28.83 -22.03 13.81
C SER A 371 -29.32 -21.12 12.67
N GLN A 372 -29.25 -21.54 11.40
CA GLN A 372 -29.90 -20.82 10.31
C GLN A 372 -31.41 -21.04 10.34
N PRO A 373 -32.24 -19.98 10.33
CA PRO A 373 -33.70 -20.12 10.29
C PRO A 373 -34.09 -20.89 9.03
N ARG A 374 -34.77 -22.05 9.22
CA ARG A 374 -35.35 -22.79 8.11
C ARG A 374 -36.37 -21.90 7.41
N THR A 375 -36.11 -21.54 6.17
CA THR A 375 -37.11 -20.92 5.28
C THR A 375 -38.36 -21.81 5.26
N PRO A 376 -39.56 -21.27 5.54
CA PRO A 376 -40.79 -22.09 5.49
C PRO A 376 -40.97 -22.63 4.07
N ARG A 377 -41.05 -23.94 3.91
CA ARG A 377 -41.52 -24.55 2.68
C ARG A 377 -42.93 -24.06 2.41
N ILE A 378 -43.13 -23.26 1.38
CA ILE A 378 -44.45 -22.92 0.83
C ILE A 378 -45.08 -24.25 0.42
N ARG A 379 -46.11 -24.68 1.14
CA ARG A 379 -46.99 -25.79 0.69
C ARG A 379 -47.74 -25.26 -0.53
N GLU A 380 -47.46 -25.81 -1.70
CA GLU A 380 -48.35 -25.68 -2.86
C GLU A 380 -49.69 -26.38 -2.49
N THR A 381 -50.68 -25.58 -2.23
CA THR A 381 -52.08 -26.06 -2.16
C THR A 381 -52.54 -26.35 -3.56
N GLY A 382 -52.63 -27.62 -3.89
CA GLY A 382 -53.21 -28.10 -5.17
C GLY A 382 -54.65 -27.58 -5.35
N GLY A 383 -54.82 -26.71 -6.31
CA GLY A 383 -56.14 -26.30 -6.76
C GLY A 383 -56.82 -27.45 -7.48
N LYS A 384 -57.91 -27.98 -6.90
CA LYS A 384 -58.88 -28.82 -7.59
C LYS A 384 -59.50 -28.05 -8.74
N LYS A 385 -59.35 -28.57 -9.95
CA LYS A 385 -60.20 -28.23 -11.07
C LYS A 385 -61.58 -28.85 -10.80
N ASP A 386 -62.58 -28.04 -10.61
CA ASP A 386 -63.97 -28.44 -10.81
C ASP A 386 -64.41 -28.07 -12.22
N SER A 387 -64.76 -29.12 -12.93
CA SER A 387 -65.47 -29.08 -14.20
C SER A 387 -66.95 -28.81 -13.99
N ARG A 388 -67.43 -27.73 -14.57
CA ARG A 388 -68.78 -27.68 -15.21
C ARG A 388 -68.85 -26.57 -16.26
#